data_a307fc7fe58570a0480642500824b0d4
#
_entry.id   a307fc7fe58570a0480642500824b0d4
#
_cell.length_a   1.000
_cell.length_b   1.000
_cell.length_c   1.000
_cell.angle_alpha   90.00
_cell.angle_beta   90.00
_cell.angle_gamma   90.00
#
_symmetry.space_group_name_H-M   'P 1'
#
loop_
_entity.id
_entity.type
_entity.pdbx_description
1 polymer ?
#
loop_
_entity_poly.entity_id
_entity_poly.type
_entity_poly.pdbx_seq_one_letter_code
_entity_poly.pdbx_strand_id
1 'polypeptide(L)'
;TQHFESFIQYFSYLGIQIALITGSGCRKFPSKVNPKGWTDISRTQLLKWIKSGEISVVIGTHALIQKTVQFKNLAYAIIDEQHRFGINTRRALIKRDETGIARAPHLLSMTATPIPRTLALTIYGDLDLTLLDEVPQGRQAITTEIVKIDERKNVYEKIREEIKNGRQCYVICPRIDEPDPDKEKVLQLKSVKEEAKRLKKDIFPEYSIGIMHSRMKPDEKDRVMNDFKIGKIDILCSTSVVEVGVNVPNATIIIIEGAERFGLAQLHQLRGRVMRSTHKPYCFIFTEKESQKTFERLSALKNAKNGFELAEYDLKFRG
;
A
#
# COMPACT_ATOMS: atom_id res chain seq x y z
N THR A 1 4.20 -1.01 11.12
CA THR A 1 4.35 0.13 12.06
C THR A 1 3.05 0.91 12.19
N GLN A 2 2.42 1.37 11.09
CA GLN A 2 1.20 2.18 11.12
C GLN A 2 0.06 1.53 11.94
N HIS A 3 -0.29 0.26 11.70
CA HIS A 3 -1.29 -0.43 12.49
C HIS A 3 -0.93 -0.49 13.99
N PHE A 4 0.36 -0.67 14.31
CA PHE A 4 0.82 -0.69 15.69
C PHE A 4 0.56 0.66 16.39
N GLU A 5 0.87 1.75 15.74
CA GLU A 5 0.63 3.11 16.23
C GLU A 5 -0.88 3.40 16.37
N SER A 6 -1.67 3.00 15.37
CA SER A 6 -3.14 3.15 15.43
C SER A 6 -3.76 2.33 16.58
N PHE A 7 -3.32 1.10 16.77
CA PHE A 7 -3.83 0.28 17.89
C PHE A 7 -3.45 0.86 19.26
N ILE A 8 -2.24 1.43 19.40
CA ILE A 8 -1.85 2.14 20.62
C ILE A 8 -2.79 3.34 20.83
N GLN A 9 -3.01 4.14 19.80
CA GLN A 9 -3.86 5.32 19.85
C GLN A 9 -5.29 4.98 20.30
N TYR A 10 -5.87 3.91 19.74
CA TYR A 10 -7.25 3.54 20.02
C TYR A 10 -7.46 2.70 21.29
N PHE A 11 -6.46 1.94 21.74
CA PHE A 11 -6.64 0.95 22.79
C PHE A 11 -5.72 1.12 24.01
N SER A 12 -4.89 2.16 24.07
CA SER A 12 -3.99 2.41 25.21
C SER A 12 -4.71 2.56 26.55
N TYR A 13 -5.94 3.07 26.53
CA TYR A 13 -6.76 3.24 27.73
C TYR A 13 -7.26 1.92 28.35
N LEU A 14 -7.23 0.81 27.59
CA LEU A 14 -7.66 -0.50 28.09
C LEU A 14 -6.60 -1.23 28.92
N GLY A 15 -5.40 -0.69 29.05
CA GLY A 15 -4.30 -1.33 29.78
C GLY A 15 -3.78 -2.63 29.16
N ILE A 16 -4.13 -2.92 27.90
CA ILE A 16 -3.71 -4.15 27.21
C ILE A 16 -2.28 -4.03 26.66
N GLN A 17 -1.63 -5.18 26.51
CA GLN A 17 -0.30 -5.26 25.92
C GLN A 17 -0.38 -5.49 24.42
N ILE A 18 0.25 -4.59 23.66
CA ILE A 18 0.31 -4.60 22.21
C ILE A 18 1.75 -4.82 21.75
N ALA A 19 1.96 -5.71 20.80
CA ALA A 19 3.27 -6.01 20.28
C ALA A 19 3.34 -5.87 18.76
N LEU A 20 4.53 -5.50 18.27
CA LEU A 20 4.88 -5.47 16.84
C LEU A 20 6.00 -6.46 16.58
N ILE A 21 5.84 -7.28 15.53
CA ILE A 21 6.89 -8.16 14.99
C ILE A 21 7.09 -7.84 13.52
N THR A 22 8.29 -7.42 13.16
CA THR A 22 8.70 -7.19 11.77
C THR A 22 10.02 -7.89 11.48
N GLY A 23 10.44 -7.87 10.22
CA GLY A 23 11.78 -8.33 9.83
C GLY A 23 12.92 -7.46 10.40
N SER A 24 12.65 -6.18 10.69
CA SER A 24 13.62 -5.21 11.22
C SER A 24 13.67 -5.16 12.75
N GLY A 25 12.71 -5.75 13.47
CA GLY A 25 12.72 -5.73 14.93
C GLY A 25 11.37 -6.01 15.57
N CYS A 26 11.35 -6.00 16.89
CA CYS A 26 10.18 -6.23 17.71
C CYS A 26 9.98 -5.09 18.70
N ARG A 27 8.72 -4.68 18.93
CA ARG A 27 8.34 -3.62 19.86
C ARG A 27 7.21 -4.07 20.76
N LYS A 28 7.17 -3.52 21.97
CA LYS A 28 6.10 -3.78 22.93
C LYS A 28 5.59 -2.48 23.55
N PHE A 29 4.27 -2.36 23.63
CA PHE A 29 3.56 -1.32 24.35
C PHE A 29 2.69 -1.93 25.45
N PRO A 30 2.53 -1.31 26.63
CA PRO A 30 3.29 -0.15 27.11
C PRO A 30 4.73 -0.52 27.48
N SER A 31 5.63 0.45 27.45
CA SER A 31 6.97 0.32 28.01
C SER A 31 6.91 0.36 29.53
N LYS A 32 7.83 -0.37 30.19
CA LYS A 32 7.96 -0.28 31.66
C LYS A 32 8.51 1.06 32.12
N VAL A 33 9.36 1.70 31.30
CA VAL A 33 10.01 2.98 31.61
C VAL A 33 9.13 4.17 31.24
N ASN A 34 8.42 4.04 30.11
CA ASN A 34 7.48 5.07 29.63
C ASN A 34 6.13 4.42 29.31
N PRO A 35 5.17 4.45 30.24
CA PRO A 35 3.86 3.80 30.03
C PRO A 35 3.04 4.35 28.85
N LYS A 36 3.36 5.57 28.38
CA LYS A 36 2.72 6.16 27.19
C LYS A 36 3.45 5.85 25.87
N GLY A 37 4.59 5.18 25.97
CA GLY A 37 5.42 4.80 24.82
C GLY A 37 5.63 3.30 24.70
N TRP A 38 6.30 2.91 23.65
CA TRP A 38 6.73 1.54 23.39
C TRP A 38 8.26 1.39 23.64
N THR A 39 8.72 0.15 23.71
CA THR A 39 10.14 -0.19 23.82
C THR A 39 10.50 -1.29 22.83
N ASP A 40 11.73 -1.26 22.34
CA ASP A 40 12.30 -2.35 21.57
C ASP A 40 12.56 -3.56 22.50
N ILE A 41 12.33 -4.76 21.95
CA ILE A 41 12.48 -6.00 22.70
C ILE A 41 13.07 -7.11 21.83
N SER A 42 13.77 -8.06 22.47
CA SER A 42 14.28 -9.20 21.75
C SER A 42 13.15 -10.10 21.24
N ARG A 43 13.30 -10.63 20.03
CA ARG A 43 12.31 -11.55 19.43
C ARG A 43 12.04 -12.76 20.33
N THR A 44 13.07 -13.33 20.94
CA THR A 44 12.96 -14.50 21.82
C THR A 44 12.06 -14.21 23.01
N GLN A 45 12.24 -13.04 23.66
CA GLN A 45 11.44 -12.66 24.82
C GLN A 45 9.98 -12.40 24.41
N LEU A 46 9.77 -11.73 23.27
CA LEU A 46 8.44 -11.45 22.78
C LEU A 46 7.67 -12.73 22.45
N LEU A 47 8.31 -13.72 21.80
CA LEU A 47 7.70 -15.01 21.51
C LEU A 47 7.29 -15.77 22.77
N LYS A 48 8.08 -15.70 23.86
CA LYS A 48 7.70 -16.26 25.17
C LYS A 48 6.42 -15.63 25.70
N TRP A 49 6.29 -14.31 25.65
CA TRP A 49 5.10 -13.60 26.12
C TRP A 49 3.85 -13.83 25.26
N ILE A 50 4.02 -14.04 23.95
CA ILE A 50 2.91 -14.43 23.08
C ILE A 50 2.45 -15.86 23.47
N LYS A 51 3.39 -16.77 23.68
CA LYS A 51 3.08 -18.16 24.06
C LYS A 51 2.44 -18.25 25.45
N SER A 52 2.85 -17.43 26.43
CA SER A 52 2.24 -17.37 27.75
C SER A 52 0.87 -16.68 27.78
N GLY A 53 0.54 -15.91 26.72
CA GLY A 53 -0.72 -15.15 26.63
C GLY A 53 -0.67 -13.79 27.32
N GLU A 54 0.52 -13.29 27.65
CA GLU A 54 0.70 -11.95 28.24
C GLU A 54 0.41 -10.84 27.23
N ILE A 55 0.65 -11.08 25.93
CA ILE A 55 0.39 -10.12 24.87
C ILE A 55 -1.04 -10.31 24.36
N SER A 56 -1.86 -9.28 24.46
CA SER A 56 -3.26 -9.31 24.04
C SER A 56 -3.42 -9.08 22.54
N VAL A 57 -2.60 -8.21 21.94
CA VAL A 57 -2.65 -7.88 20.51
C VAL A 57 -1.26 -7.96 19.91
N VAL A 58 -1.13 -8.75 18.84
CA VAL A 58 0.13 -8.90 18.12
C VAL A 58 -0.06 -8.42 16.68
N ILE A 59 0.75 -7.47 16.26
CA ILE A 59 0.74 -6.90 14.91
C ILE A 59 2.04 -7.28 14.21
N GLY A 60 1.97 -7.65 12.95
CA GLY A 60 3.17 -8.01 12.21
C GLY A 60 2.91 -8.29 10.74
N THR A 61 3.96 -8.68 10.06
CA THR A 61 3.93 -9.12 8.67
C THR A 61 3.81 -10.66 8.62
N HIS A 62 4.14 -11.27 7.49
CA HIS A 62 4.23 -12.74 7.33
C HIS A 62 5.05 -13.44 8.43
N ALA A 63 5.85 -12.70 9.19
CA ALA A 63 6.60 -13.22 10.32
C ALA A 63 5.70 -13.84 11.41
N LEU A 64 4.42 -13.42 11.49
CA LEU A 64 3.46 -13.97 12.46
C LEU A 64 2.97 -15.37 12.12
N ILE A 65 3.11 -15.80 10.86
CA ILE A 65 2.60 -17.10 10.38
C ILE A 65 3.68 -18.19 10.49
N GLN A 66 4.90 -17.81 10.84
CA GLN A 66 5.98 -18.78 11.02
C GLN A 66 5.66 -19.76 12.17
N LYS A 67 6.06 -21.01 12.01
CA LYS A 67 5.85 -22.07 13.01
C LYS A 67 6.42 -21.73 14.41
N THR A 68 7.37 -20.80 14.46
CA THR A 68 7.98 -20.32 15.73
C THR A 68 7.05 -19.41 16.53
N VAL A 69 6.01 -18.84 15.93
CA VAL A 69 5.03 -18.00 16.63
C VAL A 69 3.88 -18.86 17.10
N GLN A 70 3.78 -19.06 18.39
CA GLN A 70 2.76 -19.89 19.03
C GLN A 70 1.88 -19.00 19.92
N PHE A 71 0.61 -18.88 19.57
CA PHE A 71 -0.36 -18.17 20.39
C PHE A 71 -0.95 -19.12 21.43
N LYS A 72 -1.15 -18.66 22.66
CA LYS A 72 -1.83 -19.44 23.70
C LYS A 72 -3.29 -19.69 23.32
N ASN A 73 -4.03 -18.61 23.10
CA ASN A 73 -5.43 -18.60 22.66
C ASN A 73 -5.61 -17.52 21.59
N LEU A 74 -5.64 -17.92 20.34
CA LEU A 74 -5.90 -16.99 19.24
C LEU A 74 -7.42 -16.95 19.00
N ALA A 75 -8.07 -15.88 19.43
CA ALA A 75 -9.52 -15.71 19.29
C ALA A 75 -9.90 -15.01 17.97
N TYR A 76 -9.06 -14.09 17.50
CA TYR A 76 -9.36 -13.27 16.34
C TYR A 76 -8.11 -13.03 15.48
N ALA A 77 -8.22 -13.19 14.19
CA ALA A 77 -7.17 -12.93 13.23
C ALA A 77 -7.65 -11.94 12.18
N ILE A 78 -6.90 -10.86 12.00
CA ILE A 78 -7.16 -9.83 10.98
C ILE A 78 -6.07 -9.91 9.93
N ILE A 79 -6.45 -10.12 8.67
CA ILE A 79 -5.53 -10.19 7.53
C ILE A 79 -5.85 -9.02 6.61
N ASP A 80 -4.91 -8.09 6.51
CA ASP A 80 -4.97 -6.98 5.56
C ASP A 80 -4.26 -7.37 4.26
N GLU A 81 -4.77 -6.90 3.11
CA GLU A 81 -4.26 -7.22 1.77
C GLU A 81 -4.16 -8.74 1.52
N GLN A 82 -5.28 -9.41 1.63
CA GLN A 82 -5.42 -10.86 1.57
C GLN A 82 -4.71 -11.52 0.37
N HIS A 83 -4.63 -10.84 -0.77
CA HIS A 83 -3.98 -11.37 -1.98
C HIS A 83 -2.49 -11.71 -1.77
N ARG A 84 -1.85 -11.17 -0.72
CA ARG A 84 -0.47 -11.47 -0.32
C ARG A 84 -0.35 -12.75 0.53
N PHE A 85 -1.48 -13.35 0.91
CA PHE A 85 -1.54 -14.53 1.77
C PHE A 85 -2.18 -15.72 1.05
N GLY A 86 -1.44 -16.79 0.84
CA GLY A 86 -1.94 -18.01 0.21
C GLY A 86 -2.91 -18.81 1.10
N ILE A 87 -3.61 -19.77 0.51
CA ILE A 87 -4.55 -20.70 1.20
C ILE A 87 -3.89 -21.42 2.38
N ASN A 88 -2.62 -21.75 2.27
CA ASN A 88 -1.85 -22.41 3.33
C ASN A 88 -1.73 -21.57 4.61
N THR A 89 -1.79 -20.25 4.49
CA THR A 89 -1.74 -19.32 5.62
C THR A 89 -2.96 -19.44 6.52
N ARG A 90 -4.16 -19.58 5.93
CA ARG A 90 -5.40 -19.77 6.69
C ARG A 90 -5.40 -21.09 7.43
N ARG A 91 -4.94 -22.16 6.79
CA ARG A 91 -4.79 -23.49 7.44
C ARG A 91 -3.82 -23.45 8.62
N ALA A 92 -2.77 -22.63 8.56
CA ALA A 92 -1.81 -22.49 9.64
C ALA A 92 -2.38 -21.81 10.90
N LEU A 93 -3.49 -21.07 10.78
CA LEU A 93 -4.17 -20.42 11.91
C LEU A 93 -5.11 -21.38 12.66
N ILE A 94 -5.50 -22.50 12.05
CA ILE A 94 -6.36 -23.50 12.66
C ILE A 94 -5.49 -24.42 13.51
N LYS A 95 -5.61 -24.36 14.82
CA LYS A 95 -4.96 -25.29 15.76
C LYS A 95 -5.94 -26.36 16.19
N ARG A 96 -5.45 -27.58 16.31
CA ARG A 96 -6.14 -28.64 17.06
C ARG A 96 -5.66 -28.60 18.50
N ASP A 97 -6.60 -28.64 19.44
CA ASP A 97 -6.27 -28.78 20.84
C ASP A 97 -5.83 -30.22 21.18
N GLU A 98 -5.44 -30.49 22.43
CA GLU A 98 -5.02 -31.81 22.89
C GLU A 98 -6.11 -32.88 22.79
N THR A 99 -7.39 -32.44 22.65
CA THR A 99 -8.55 -33.32 22.45
C THR A 99 -8.85 -33.61 20.99
N GLY A 100 -8.06 -33.01 20.06
CA GLY A 100 -8.25 -33.15 18.61
C GLY A 100 -9.34 -32.23 18.04
N ILE A 101 -9.96 -31.38 18.87
CA ILE A 101 -10.97 -30.42 18.45
C ILE A 101 -10.27 -29.26 17.72
N ALA A 102 -10.67 -28.99 16.48
CA ALA A 102 -10.17 -27.86 15.70
C ALA A 102 -10.76 -26.57 16.25
N ARG A 103 -9.93 -25.70 16.82
CA ARG A 103 -10.30 -24.34 17.21
C ARG A 103 -9.81 -23.37 16.16
N ALA A 104 -10.73 -22.79 15.40
CA ALA A 104 -10.44 -21.73 14.43
C ALA A 104 -10.70 -20.37 15.08
N PRO A 105 -9.79 -19.39 14.96
CA PRO A 105 -10.08 -18.02 15.36
C PRO A 105 -11.14 -17.43 14.44
N HIS A 106 -11.87 -16.43 14.93
CA HIS A 106 -12.63 -15.56 14.03
C HIS A 106 -11.68 -14.89 13.04
N LEU A 107 -12.05 -14.88 11.77
CA LEU A 107 -11.21 -14.36 10.69
C LEU A 107 -11.86 -13.16 10.03
N LEU A 108 -11.18 -12.00 10.07
CA LEU A 108 -11.49 -10.85 9.21
C LEU A 108 -10.41 -10.75 8.14
N SER A 109 -10.83 -10.87 6.90
CA SER A 109 -9.94 -10.73 5.76
C SER A 109 -10.34 -9.49 4.97
N MET A 110 -9.38 -8.59 4.76
CA MET A 110 -9.60 -7.32 4.08
C MET A 110 -8.76 -7.26 2.80
N THR A 111 -9.29 -6.60 1.79
CA THR A 111 -8.54 -6.31 0.56
C THR A 111 -9.00 -5.00 -0.06
N ALA A 112 -8.05 -4.21 -0.51
CA ALA A 112 -8.31 -3.05 -1.37
C ALA A 112 -8.24 -3.41 -2.85
N THR A 113 -7.83 -4.66 -3.19
CA THR A 113 -7.86 -5.14 -4.57
C THR A 113 -9.28 -5.49 -4.93
N PRO A 114 -9.87 -4.81 -5.90
CA PRO A 114 -11.23 -5.12 -6.31
C PRO A 114 -11.29 -6.54 -6.91
N ILE A 115 -12.20 -7.35 -6.40
CA ILE A 115 -12.53 -8.67 -6.94
C ILE A 115 -14.00 -8.61 -7.35
N PRO A 116 -14.39 -9.02 -8.57
CA PRO A 116 -15.79 -9.07 -8.95
C PRO A 116 -16.62 -9.81 -7.89
N ARG A 117 -17.77 -9.25 -7.53
CA ARG A 117 -18.62 -9.82 -6.46
C ARG A 117 -18.95 -11.30 -6.70
N THR A 118 -19.25 -11.65 -7.93
CA THR A 118 -19.54 -13.04 -8.34
C THR A 118 -18.35 -13.96 -8.10
N LEU A 119 -17.14 -13.51 -8.46
CA LEU A 119 -15.92 -14.27 -8.25
C LEU A 119 -15.57 -14.36 -6.76
N ALA A 120 -15.80 -13.29 -5.99
CA ALA A 120 -15.60 -13.29 -4.54
C ALA A 120 -16.50 -14.33 -3.85
N LEU A 121 -17.77 -14.39 -4.19
CA LEU A 121 -18.73 -15.38 -3.68
C LEU A 121 -18.34 -16.82 -4.05
N THR A 122 -17.78 -17.04 -5.25
CA THR A 122 -17.34 -18.36 -5.69
C THR A 122 -16.06 -18.81 -4.95
N ILE A 123 -15.11 -17.90 -4.76
CA ILE A 123 -13.82 -18.24 -4.13
C ILE A 123 -13.93 -18.30 -2.60
N TYR A 124 -14.82 -17.50 -2.02
CA TYR A 124 -14.94 -17.29 -0.57
C TYR A 124 -16.32 -17.68 -0.04
N GLY A 125 -16.98 -18.67 -0.67
CA GLY A 125 -18.35 -19.08 -0.37
C GLY A 125 -18.63 -19.37 1.12
N ASP A 126 -17.61 -19.65 1.91
CA ASP A 126 -17.71 -19.89 3.36
C ASP A 126 -17.56 -18.60 4.21
N LEU A 127 -17.44 -17.43 3.58
CA LEU A 127 -17.24 -16.16 4.29
C LEU A 127 -18.36 -15.16 3.97
N ASP A 128 -18.81 -14.44 4.99
CA ASP A 128 -19.70 -13.29 4.82
C ASP A 128 -18.96 -12.15 4.15
N LEU A 129 -19.49 -11.65 3.04
CA LEU A 129 -18.91 -10.57 2.27
C LEU A 129 -19.53 -9.22 2.66
N THR A 130 -18.71 -8.34 3.23
CA THR A 130 -19.08 -6.94 3.48
C THR A 130 -18.35 -6.04 2.49
N LEU A 131 -19.11 -5.21 1.76
CA LEU A 131 -18.60 -4.24 0.80
C LEU A 131 -18.59 -2.85 1.44
N LEU A 132 -17.43 -2.17 1.34
CA LEU A 132 -17.28 -0.76 1.71
C LEU A 132 -17.22 0.05 0.42
N ASP A 133 -18.34 0.57 -0.03
CA ASP A 133 -18.50 1.30 -1.29
C ASP A 133 -18.70 2.81 -1.09
N GLU A 134 -18.87 3.26 0.15
CA GLU A 134 -18.98 4.67 0.48
C GLU A 134 -17.61 5.33 0.68
N VAL A 135 -17.51 6.56 0.20
CA VAL A 135 -16.33 7.41 0.41
C VAL A 135 -16.53 8.21 1.70
N PRO A 136 -15.56 8.25 2.62
CA PRO A 136 -15.65 9.06 3.84
C PRO A 136 -15.98 10.53 3.53
N GLN A 137 -16.81 11.13 4.37
CA GLN A 137 -17.22 12.54 4.24
C GLN A 137 -15.99 13.47 4.19
N GLY A 138 -16.10 14.53 3.38
CA GLY A 138 -15.04 15.54 3.22
C GLY A 138 -13.95 15.16 2.21
N ARG A 139 -13.96 13.96 1.63
CA ARG A 139 -13.04 13.61 0.53
C ARG A 139 -13.58 14.11 -0.81
N GLN A 140 -12.70 14.73 -1.59
CA GLN A 140 -13.04 15.16 -2.95
C GLN A 140 -12.84 14.04 -3.96
N ALA A 141 -13.68 14.02 -4.99
CA ALA A 141 -13.54 13.09 -6.10
C ALA A 141 -12.23 13.33 -6.87
N ILE A 142 -11.52 12.25 -7.18
CA ILE A 142 -10.28 12.34 -7.93
C ILE A 142 -10.53 12.68 -9.40
N THR A 143 -9.81 13.67 -9.92
CA THR A 143 -9.77 13.95 -11.36
C THR A 143 -8.74 13.04 -12.01
N THR A 144 -9.18 12.14 -12.89
CA THR A 144 -8.31 11.22 -13.63
C THR A 144 -8.26 11.62 -15.10
N GLU A 145 -7.06 11.88 -15.61
CA GLU A 145 -6.84 12.31 -17.00
C GLU A 145 -5.85 11.37 -17.70
N ILE A 146 -6.21 10.89 -18.89
CA ILE A 146 -5.29 10.18 -19.78
C ILE A 146 -4.63 11.24 -20.64
N VAL A 147 -3.32 11.38 -20.54
CA VAL A 147 -2.54 12.48 -21.09
C VAL A 147 -1.71 11.99 -22.27
N LYS A 148 -1.90 12.60 -23.41
CA LYS A 148 -1.09 12.39 -24.61
C LYS A 148 0.25 13.12 -24.49
N ILE A 149 1.20 12.75 -25.36
CA ILE A 149 2.56 13.31 -25.32
C ILE A 149 2.57 14.82 -25.48
N ASP A 150 1.76 15.34 -26.38
CA ASP A 150 1.61 16.79 -26.68
C ASP A 150 0.94 17.58 -25.54
N GLU A 151 0.11 16.92 -24.73
CA GLU A 151 -0.62 17.54 -23.61
C GLU A 151 0.21 17.62 -22.31
N ARG A 152 1.35 16.92 -22.24
CA ARG A 152 2.17 16.83 -21.03
C ARG A 152 2.61 18.19 -20.48
N LYS A 153 2.86 19.18 -21.34
CA LYS A 153 3.26 20.54 -20.92
C LYS A 153 2.20 21.20 -20.04
N ASN A 154 0.94 21.11 -20.44
CA ASN A 154 -0.17 21.68 -19.67
C ASN A 154 -0.32 21.02 -18.29
N VAL A 155 -0.10 19.70 -18.24
CA VAL A 155 -0.12 18.96 -16.96
C VAL A 155 1.03 19.41 -16.06
N TYR A 156 2.22 19.62 -16.60
CA TYR A 156 3.37 20.10 -15.81
C TYR A 156 3.14 21.51 -15.24
N GLU A 157 2.49 22.41 -15.97
CA GLU A 157 2.12 23.73 -15.43
C GLU A 157 1.11 23.59 -14.27
N LYS A 158 0.10 22.76 -14.43
CA LYS A 158 -0.87 22.49 -13.37
C LYS A 158 -0.21 21.90 -12.11
N ILE A 159 0.78 21.02 -12.29
CA ILE A 159 1.57 20.47 -11.17
C ILE A 159 2.37 21.57 -10.48
N ARG A 160 2.96 22.53 -11.24
CA ARG A 160 3.65 23.68 -10.65
C ARG A 160 2.74 24.52 -9.78
N GLU A 161 1.53 24.81 -10.26
CA GLU A 161 0.54 25.56 -9.48
C GLU A 161 0.19 24.87 -8.17
N GLU A 162 -0.06 23.57 -8.22
CA GLU A 162 -0.40 22.79 -7.05
C GLU A 162 0.78 22.70 -6.04
N ILE A 163 2.02 22.51 -6.52
CA ILE A 163 3.20 22.49 -5.64
C ILE A 163 3.42 23.87 -5.00
N LYS A 164 3.25 24.98 -5.73
CA LYS A 164 3.30 26.34 -5.17
C LYS A 164 2.27 26.53 -4.03
N ASN A 165 1.14 25.83 -4.11
CA ASN A 165 0.10 25.82 -3.08
C ASN A 165 0.40 24.84 -1.92
N GLY A 166 1.64 24.33 -1.82
CA GLY A 166 2.08 23.43 -0.75
C GLY A 166 1.68 21.97 -0.94
N ARG A 167 1.32 21.57 -2.17
CA ARG A 167 1.00 20.18 -2.52
C ARG A 167 2.27 19.43 -2.93
N GLN A 168 2.17 18.10 -2.97
CA GLN A 168 3.26 17.23 -3.36
C GLN A 168 2.80 16.24 -4.43
N CYS A 169 3.77 15.75 -5.22
CA CYS A 169 3.51 14.90 -6.36
C CYS A 169 4.23 13.56 -6.25
N TYR A 170 3.53 12.46 -6.53
CA TYR A 170 4.13 11.17 -6.84
C TYR A 170 4.35 11.03 -8.35
N VAL A 171 5.50 10.52 -8.75
CA VAL A 171 5.78 10.07 -10.12
C VAL A 171 6.11 8.60 -10.08
N ILE A 172 5.23 7.79 -10.64
CA ILE A 172 5.37 6.33 -10.64
C ILE A 172 5.91 5.88 -11.99
N CYS A 173 7.10 5.30 -11.95
CA CYS A 173 7.73 4.70 -13.12
C CYS A 173 7.31 3.24 -13.27
N PRO A 174 7.13 2.74 -14.50
CA PRO A 174 6.72 1.37 -14.73
C PRO A 174 7.78 0.38 -14.26
N ARG A 175 7.31 -0.77 -13.84
CA ARG A 175 8.17 -1.94 -13.66
C ARG A 175 8.61 -2.42 -15.03
N ILE A 176 9.88 -2.74 -15.16
CA ILE A 176 10.43 -3.37 -16.36
C ILE A 176 10.48 -4.86 -16.07
N ASP A 177 9.59 -5.62 -16.68
CA ASP A 177 9.55 -7.08 -16.53
C ASP A 177 10.71 -7.68 -17.34
N GLU A 178 11.64 -8.31 -16.64
CA GLU A 178 12.77 -9.03 -17.19
C GLU A 178 12.77 -10.45 -16.59
N PRO A 179 12.99 -11.50 -17.37
CA PRO A 179 13.05 -12.88 -16.87
C PRO A 179 14.11 -13.11 -15.79
N ASP A 180 15.20 -12.34 -15.83
CA ASP A 180 16.24 -12.33 -14.79
C ASP A 180 15.88 -11.30 -13.70
N PRO A 181 15.56 -11.73 -12.45
CA PRO A 181 15.16 -10.81 -11.38
C PRO A 181 16.23 -9.77 -11.00
N ASP A 182 17.49 -10.07 -11.21
CA ASP A 182 18.56 -9.12 -10.89
C ASP A 182 18.72 -8.07 -11.99
N LYS A 183 18.60 -8.44 -13.26
CA LYS A 183 18.51 -7.50 -14.36
C LYS A 183 17.27 -6.63 -14.27
N GLU A 184 16.11 -7.21 -13.96
CA GLU A 184 14.87 -6.47 -13.71
C GLU A 184 15.06 -5.34 -12.68
N LYS A 185 15.67 -5.65 -11.53
CA LYS A 185 15.93 -4.65 -10.48
C LYS A 185 16.91 -3.56 -10.94
N VAL A 186 17.88 -3.89 -11.78
CA VAL A 186 18.83 -2.91 -12.36
C VAL A 186 18.12 -1.96 -13.30
N LEU A 187 17.29 -2.50 -14.21
CA LEU A 187 16.56 -1.72 -15.20
C LEU A 187 15.51 -0.81 -14.55
N GLN A 188 14.79 -1.30 -13.54
CA GLN A 188 13.86 -0.49 -12.76
C GLN A 188 14.57 0.69 -12.09
N LEU A 189 15.72 0.46 -11.46
CA LEU A 189 16.51 1.50 -10.84
C LEU A 189 16.97 2.54 -11.87
N LYS A 190 17.39 2.10 -13.05
CA LYS A 190 17.81 2.97 -14.15
C LYS A 190 16.64 3.85 -14.60
N SER A 191 15.47 3.27 -14.84
CA SER A 191 14.26 3.98 -15.26
C SER A 191 13.86 5.07 -14.27
N VAL A 192 13.79 4.79 -12.96
CA VAL A 192 13.42 5.80 -11.94
C VAL A 192 14.47 6.92 -11.86
N LYS A 193 15.76 6.57 -11.93
CA LYS A 193 16.84 7.57 -11.88
C LYS A 193 16.87 8.47 -13.12
N GLU A 194 16.65 7.89 -14.29
CA GLU A 194 16.60 8.65 -15.55
C GLU A 194 15.40 9.60 -15.54
N GLU A 195 14.23 9.13 -15.11
CA GLU A 195 13.05 9.97 -15.02
C GLU A 195 13.22 11.11 -13.99
N ALA A 196 13.73 10.80 -12.81
CA ALA A 196 14.00 11.83 -11.81
C ALA A 196 15.03 12.87 -12.33
N LYS A 197 16.05 12.43 -13.08
CA LYS A 197 17.03 13.32 -13.69
C LYS A 197 16.38 14.20 -14.78
N ARG A 198 15.53 13.63 -15.63
CA ARG A 198 14.79 14.36 -16.68
C ARG A 198 13.88 15.40 -16.03
N LEU A 199 13.11 15.02 -15.03
CA LEU A 199 12.23 15.94 -14.33
C LEU A 199 13.01 17.09 -13.67
N LYS A 200 14.13 16.79 -13.01
CA LYS A 200 14.95 17.81 -12.34
C LYS A 200 15.64 18.75 -13.30
N LYS A 201 16.15 18.23 -14.42
CA LYS A 201 16.94 19.03 -15.37
C LYS A 201 16.05 19.84 -16.30
N ASP A 202 14.99 19.19 -16.86
CA ASP A 202 14.31 19.71 -18.03
C ASP A 202 12.91 20.25 -17.71
N ILE A 203 12.29 19.84 -16.59
CA ILE A 203 10.87 20.15 -16.31
C ILE A 203 10.70 20.92 -15.01
N PHE A 204 11.25 20.43 -13.90
CA PHE A 204 11.07 20.98 -12.56
C PHE A 204 12.41 21.31 -11.89
N PRO A 205 13.26 22.16 -12.46
CA PRO A 205 14.56 22.49 -11.87
C PRO A 205 14.45 23.19 -10.53
N GLU A 206 13.32 23.86 -10.26
CA GLU A 206 13.04 24.60 -9.05
C GLU A 206 12.68 23.74 -7.84
N TYR A 207 12.13 22.53 -8.06
CA TYR A 207 11.59 21.67 -6.99
C TYR A 207 12.58 20.61 -6.52
N SER A 208 12.40 20.16 -5.27
CA SER A 208 13.16 19.06 -4.70
C SER A 208 12.57 17.71 -5.17
N ILE A 209 13.42 16.85 -5.74
CA ILE A 209 13.00 15.55 -6.26
C ILE A 209 13.68 14.44 -5.47
N GLY A 210 12.87 13.62 -4.80
CA GLY A 210 13.31 12.40 -4.14
C GLY A 210 13.17 11.18 -5.03
N ILE A 211 13.98 10.17 -4.77
CA ILE A 211 13.95 8.89 -5.48
C ILE A 211 13.74 7.76 -4.47
N MET A 212 12.82 6.83 -4.79
CA MET A 212 12.61 5.63 -3.99
C MET A 212 12.47 4.40 -4.88
N HIS A 213 13.23 3.33 -4.56
CA HIS A 213 13.22 2.10 -5.34
C HIS A 213 13.46 0.87 -4.46
N SER A 214 13.24 -0.33 -5.02
CA SER A 214 13.30 -1.61 -4.31
C SER A 214 14.66 -1.91 -3.67
N ARG A 215 15.77 -1.45 -4.26
CA ARG A 215 17.15 -1.70 -3.80
C ARG A 215 17.61 -0.85 -2.61
N MET A 216 16.86 0.17 -2.24
CA MET A 216 17.21 0.98 -1.06
C MET A 216 17.08 0.17 0.22
N LYS A 217 17.98 0.39 1.15
CA LYS A 217 17.90 -0.16 2.51
C LYS A 217 16.63 0.36 3.21
N PRO A 218 16.04 -0.39 4.14
CA PRO A 218 14.86 0.05 4.89
C PRO A 218 15.02 1.46 5.49
N ASP A 219 16.13 1.73 6.15
CA ASP A 219 16.40 3.03 6.79
C ASP A 219 16.47 4.19 5.78
N GLU A 220 17.01 3.92 4.58
CA GLU A 220 17.04 4.93 3.51
C GLU A 220 15.63 5.22 2.97
N LYS A 221 14.80 4.19 2.81
CA LYS A 221 13.40 4.34 2.42
C LYS A 221 12.62 5.14 3.45
N ASP A 222 12.80 4.80 4.73
CA ASP A 222 12.15 5.49 5.84
C ASP A 222 12.56 6.96 5.89
N ARG A 223 13.84 7.29 5.65
CA ARG A 223 14.34 8.66 5.57
C ARG A 223 13.70 9.43 4.43
N VAL A 224 13.73 8.90 3.20
CA VAL A 224 13.14 9.55 2.02
C VAL A 224 11.62 9.76 2.22
N MET A 225 10.92 8.77 2.75
CA MET A 225 9.49 8.90 3.04
C MET A 225 9.20 9.93 4.13
N ASN A 226 10.04 10.02 5.15
CA ASN A 226 9.89 11.04 6.18
C ASN A 226 10.16 12.44 5.61
N ASP A 227 11.22 12.62 4.81
CA ASP A 227 11.51 13.89 4.15
C ASP A 227 10.39 14.32 3.19
N PHE A 228 9.76 13.36 2.50
CA PHE A 228 8.58 13.64 1.69
C PHE A 228 7.37 14.01 2.57
N LYS A 229 7.12 13.28 3.66
CA LYS A 229 6.01 13.55 4.58
C LYS A 229 6.07 14.95 5.22
N ILE A 230 7.27 15.42 5.55
CA ILE A 230 7.48 16.75 6.18
C ILE A 230 7.67 17.89 5.16
N GLY A 231 7.51 17.60 3.87
CA GLY A 231 7.55 18.62 2.81
C GLY A 231 8.94 19.06 2.37
N LYS A 232 10.02 18.34 2.73
CA LYS A 232 11.37 18.61 2.21
C LYS A 232 11.56 18.14 0.77
N ILE A 233 10.74 17.21 0.33
CA ILE A 233 10.69 16.70 -1.03
C ILE A 233 9.34 17.06 -1.62
N ASP A 234 9.34 17.74 -2.77
CA ASP A 234 8.13 18.17 -3.47
C ASP A 234 7.60 17.09 -4.40
N ILE A 235 8.50 16.38 -5.06
CA ILE A 235 8.19 15.33 -6.05
C ILE A 235 8.92 14.05 -5.67
N LEU A 236 8.19 12.95 -5.51
CA LEU A 236 8.76 11.65 -5.21
C LEU A 236 8.64 10.71 -6.42
N CYS A 237 9.78 10.45 -7.09
CA CYS A 237 9.87 9.46 -8.15
C CYS A 237 10.08 8.07 -7.55
N SER A 238 9.22 7.12 -7.93
CA SER A 238 9.38 5.76 -7.45
C SER A 238 8.88 4.71 -8.44
N THR A 239 9.29 3.45 -8.22
CA THR A 239 8.60 2.30 -8.80
C THR A 239 7.32 2.02 -8.01
N SER A 240 6.55 0.99 -8.39
CA SER A 240 5.34 0.54 -7.69
C SER A 240 5.50 0.26 -6.17
N VAL A 241 6.72 0.34 -5.63
CA VAL A 241 7.05 0.15 -4.21
C VAL A 241 6.36 1.17 -3.27
N VAL A 242 5.81 2.27 -3.78
CA VAL A 242 4.93 3.18 -3.00
C VAL A 242 3.63 2.50 -2.53
N GLU A 243 3.42 1.23 -2.85
CA GLU A 243 2.33 0.42 -2.30
C GLU A 243 2.35 0.33 -0.75
N VAL A 244 3.45 0.71 -0.11
CA VAL A 244 3.58 0.69 1.36
C VAL A 244 2.89 1.90 1.97
N GLY A 245 1.76 1.69 2.52
CA GLY A 245 0.79 2.39 3.35
C GLY A 245 1.11 3.70 4.08
N VAL A 246 2.12 4.47 3.68
CA VAL A 246 2.40 5.76 4.32
C VAL A 246 1.37 6.80 3.85
N ASN A 247 0.70 7.41 4.82
CA ASN A 247 -0.22 8.52 4.56
C ASN A 247 0.55 9.83 4.45
N VAL A 248 0.49 10.49 3.28
CA VAL A 248 1.03 11.83 3.04
C VAL A 248 -0.11 12.74 2.57
N PRO A 249 -0.76 13.48 3.49
CA PRO A 249 -1.96 14.25 3.16
C PRO A 249 -1.77 15.31 2.08
N ASN A 250 -0.57 15.89 1.98
CA ASN A 250 -0.24 16.91 0.97
C ASN A 250 0.09 16.34 -0.41
N ALA A 251 0.31 15.02 -0.52
CA ALA A 251 0.53 14.36 -1.80
C ALA A 251 -0.82 14.14 -2.51
N THR A 252 -1.27 15.14 -3.22
CA THR A 252 -2.55 15.17 -3.93
C THR A 252 -2.43 14.88 -5.42
N ILE A 253 -1.22 14.77 -5.94
CA ILE A 253 -0.98 14.56 -7.36
C ILE A 253 -0.22 13.25 -7.57
N ILE A 254 -0.64 12.48 -8.55
CA ILE A 254 0.09 11.31 -9.02
C ILE A 254 0.20 11.30 -10.54
N ILE A 255 1.41 11.14 -11.05
CA ILE A 255 1.71 10.81 -12.43
C ILE A 255 2.04 9.34 -12.52
N ILE A 256 1.46 8.63 -13.47
CA ILE A 256 1.78 7.24 -13.75
C ILE A 256 2.37 7.17 -15.16
N GLU A 257 3.68 7.01 -15.25
CA GLU A 257 4.40 6.87 -16.52
C GLU A 257 4.25 5.45 -17.07
N GLY A 258 4.11 5.32 -18.40
CA GLY A 258 3.97 4.03 -19.05
C GLY A 258 2.80 3.21 -18.52
N ALA A 259 1.65 3.85 -18.33
CA ALA A 259 0.48 3.27 -17.67
C ALA A 259 -0.05 2.00 -18.36
N GLU A 260 0.24 1.82 -19.64
CA GLU A 260 -0.09 0.60 -20.38
C GLU A 260 0.61 -0.67 -19.84
N ARG A 261 1.66 -0.51 -19.04
CA ARG A 261 2.42 -1.61 -18.43
C ARG A 261 1.85 -2.06 -17.08
N PHE A 262 0.88 -1.34 -16.52
CA PHE A 262 0.26 -1.66 -15.24
C PHE A 262 -1.08 -2.37 -15.43
N GLY A 263 -1.41 -3.31 -14.55
CA GLY A 263 -2.76 -3.87 -14.45
C GLY A 263 -3.77 -2.84 -13.93
N LEU A 264 -5.06 -2.98 -14.28
CA LEU A 264 -6.10 -2.04 -13.84
C LEU A 264 -6.23 -1.97 -12.31
N ALA A 265 -6.14 -3.11 -11.63
CA ALA A 265 -6.16 -3.17 -10.16
C ALA A 265 -4.98 -2.39 -9.55
N GLN A 266 -3.78 -2.50 -10.14
CA GLN A 266 -2.60 -1.79 -9.69
C GLN A 266 -2.74 -0.28 -9.92
N LEU A 267 -3.24 0.14 -11.09
CA LEU A 267 -3.53 1.55 -11.38
C LEU A 267 -4.55 2.13 -10.38
N HIS A 268 -5.57 1.34 -10.01
CA HIS A 268 -6.54 1.74 -9.00
C HIS A 268 -5.92 1.94 -7.62
N GLN A 269 -5.06 1.03 -7.19
CA GLN A 269 -4.33 1.16 -5.92
C GLN A 269 -3.41 2.38 -5.92
N LEU A 270 -2.69 2.65 -7.02
CA LEU A 270 -1.85 3.84 -7.18
C LEU A 270 -2.68 5.12 -7.13
N ARG A 271 -3.82 5.18 -7.85
CA ARG A 271 -4.76 6.29 -7.81
C ARG A 271 -5.25 6.57 -6.39
N GLY A 272 -5.52 5.55 -5.62
CA GLY A 272 -5.95 5.65 -4.22
C GLY A 272 -4.93 6.29 -3.28
N ARG A 273 -3.66 6.41 -3.68
CA ARG A 273 -2.61 7.01 -2.84
C ARG A 273 -2.80 8.50 -2.59
N VAL A 274 -3.39 9.22 -3.51
CA VAL A 274 -3.61 10.67 -3.43
C VAL A 274 -5.00 11.05 -2.95
N MET A 275 -5.86 10.09 -2.66
CA MET A 275 -7.24 10.32 -2.20
C MET A 275 -7.37 10.42 -0.66
N ARG A 276 -6.30 10.75 0.06
CA ARG A 276 -6.27 10.67 1.54
C ARG A 276 -6.38 12.01 2.23
N SER A 277 -6.68 13.07 1.49
CA SER A 277 -6.77 14.44 1.98
C SER A 277 -8.13 15.07 1.65
N THR A 278 -8.41 16.22 2.23
CA THR A 278 -9.57 17.07 1.89
C THR A 278 -9.34 17.92 0.64
N HIS A 279 -8.12 17.93 0.12
CA HIS A 279 -7.76 18.67 -1.09
C HIS A 279 -8.11 17.86 -2.33
N LYS A 280 -8.34 18.57 -3.45
CA LYS A 280 -8.68 17.95 -4.73
C LYS A 280 -7.53 17.09 -5.24
N PRO A 281 -7.73 15.77 -5.43
CA PRO A 281 -6.70 14.91 -5.94
C PRO A 281 -6.70 14.81 -7.47
N TYR A 282 -5.50 14.63 -8.05
CA TYR A 282 -5.29 14.48 -9.49
C TYR A 282 -4.49 13.23 -9.81
N CYS A 283 -4.93 12.49 -10.82
CA CYS A 283 -4.23 11.32 -11.35
C CYS A 283 -4.01 11.52 -12.86
N PHE A 284 -2.76 11.71 -13.26
CA PHE A 284 -2.36 11.85 -14.64
C PHE A 284 -1.77 10.54 -15.15
N ILE A 285 -2.39 9.97 -16.15
CA ILE A 285 -2.03 8.70 -16.75
C ILE A 285 -1.29 8.99 -18.05
N PHE A 286 0.02 8.79 -18.04
CA PHE A 286 0.86 8.98 -19.20
C PHE A 286 1.04 7.66 -19.94
N THR A 287 0.78 7.62 -21.24
CA THR A 287 0.97 6.45 -22.09
C THR A 287 1.79 6.82 -23.33
N GLU A 288 2.60 5.86 -23.78
CA GLU A 288 3.36 5.95 -25.03
C GLU A 288 2.65 5.16 -26.14
N LYS A 289 1.69 4.31 -25.81
CA LYS A 289 0.95 3.49 -26.76
C LYS A 289 -0.39 4.13 -27.11
N GLU A 290 -0.58 4.46 -28.36
CA GLU A 290 -1.81 5.03 -28.91
C GLU A 290 -2.80 3.96 -29.46
N SER A 291 -2.67 2.70 -29.03
CA SER A 291 -3.60 1.68 -29.52
C SER A 291 -4.99 1.87 -28.92
N GLN A 292 -6.03 1.66 -29.72
CA GLN A 292 -7.44 1.71 -29.30
C GLN A 292 -7.70 0.86 -28.06
N LYS A 293 -7.18 -0.36 -28.03
CA LYS A 293 -7.32 -1.29 -26.90
C LYS A 293 -6.71 -0.74 -25.60
N THR A 294 -5.55 -0.08 -25.70
CA THR A 294 -4.91 0.57 -24.54
C THR A 294 -5.76 1.71 -24.02
N PHE A 295 -6.26 2.54 -24.92
CA PHE A 295 -7.11 3.69 -24.56
C PHE A 295 -8.42 3.23 -23.90
N GLU A 296 -9.10 2.24 -24.43
CA GLU A 296 -10.32 1.67 -23.84
C GLU A 296 -10.06 1.14 -22.42
N ARG A 297 -8.97 0.40 -22.24
CA ARG A 297 -8.57 -0.11 -20.93
C ARG A 297 -8.26 0.99 -19.92
N LEU A 298 -7.53 2.03 -20.30
CA LEU A 298 -7.22 3.16 -19.42
C LEU A 298 -8.47 4.02 -19.17
N SER A 299 -9.38 4.11 -20.14
CA SER A 299 -10.68 4.78 -19.99
C SER A 299 -11.57 4.07 -18.95
N ALA A 300 -11.49 2.76 -18.84
CA ALA A 300 -12.17 2.04 -17.77
C ALA A 300 -11.75 2.53 -16.38
N LEU A 301 -10.45 2.82 -16.16
CA LEU A 301 -9.97 3.42 -14.91
C LEU A 301 -10.54 4.81 -14.65
N LYS A 302 -10.69 5.64 -15.71
CA LYS A 302 -11.27 6.98 -15.61
C LYS A 302 -12.76 6.92 -15.26
N ASN A 303 -13.51 6.01 -15.87
CA ASN A 303 -14.96 5.94 -15.82
C ASN A 303 -15.50 5.13 -14.63
N ALA A 304 -14.72 4.18 -14.12
CA ALA A 304 -15.15 3.34 -13.00
C ALA A 304 -15.36 4.17 -11.73
N LYS A 305 -16.56 4.09 -11.16
CA LYS A 305 -16.97 4.77 -9.93
C LYS A 305 -16.29 4.17 -8.70
N ASN A 306 -16.09 2.85 -8.72
CA ASN A 306 -15.49 2.11 -7.61
C ASN A 306 -14.60 0.97 -8.13
N GLY A 307 -13.92 0.30 -7.21
CA GLY A 307 -13.02 -0.79 -7.54
C GLY A 307 -13.72 -2.03 -8.10
N PHE A 308 -14.99 -2.26 -7.77
CA PHE A 308 -15.73 -3.44 -8.26
C PHE A 308 -16.04 -3.33 -9.73
N GLU A 309 -16.53 -2.17 -10.18
CA GLU A 309 -16.72 -1.90 -11.62
C GLU A 309 -15.41 -2.09 -12.39
N LEU A 310 -14.29 -1.63 -11.82
CA LEU A 310 -12.99 -1.78 -12.46
C LEU A 310 -12.56 -3.24 -12.58
N ALA A 311 -12.86 -4.06 -11.58
CA ALA A 311 -12.58 -5.50 -11.64
C ALA A 311 -13.43 -6.22 -12.69
N GLU A 312 -14.68 -5.81 -12.87
CA GLU A 312 -15.54 -6.31 -13.95
C GLU A 312 -14.98 -5.93 -15.33
N TYR A 313 -14.47 -4.71 -15.49
CA TYR A 313 -13.78 -4.32 -16.73
C TYR A 313 -12.53 -5.15 -16.96
N ASP A 314 -11.68 -5.36 -15.92
CA ASP A 314 -10.45 -6.15 -16.05
C ASP A 314 -10.77 -7.61 -16.48
N LEU A 315 -11.85 -8.18 -15.95
CA LEU A 315 -12.32 -9.51 -16.32
C LEU A 315 -12.74 -9.54 -17.80
N LYS A 316 -13.51 -8.55 -18.26
CA LYS A 316 -13.94 -8.45 -19.67
C LYS A 316 -12.76 -8.30 -20.65
N PHE A 317 -11.69 -7.61 -20.26
CA PHE A 317 -10.52 -7.44 -21.12
C PHE A 317 -9.59 -8.65 -21.16
N ARG A 318 -9.66 -9.53 -20.17
CA ARG A 318 -8.83 -10.74 -20.12
C ARG A 318 -9.48 -11.95 -20.82
N GLY A 319 -10.78 -11.91 -21.06
CA GLY A 319 -11.57 -12.97 -21.70
C GLY A 319 -12.10 -14.00 -20.73
#